data_39581a10dae513416e162657a740a956
#
_entry.id   39581a10dae513416e162657a740a956
#
_cell.length_a   1.000
_cell.length_b   1.000
_cell.length_c   1.000
_cell.angle_alpha   90.00
_cell.angle_beta   90.00
_cell.angle_gamma   90.00
#
_symmetry.space_group_name_H-M   'P 1'
#
loop_
_entity.id
_entity.type
_entity.pdbx_description
1 polymer ?
#
loop_
_entity_poly.entity_id
_entity_poly.type
_entity_poly.pdbx_seq_one_letter_code
_entity_poly.pdbx_strand_id
1 'polypeptide(L)'
;MTYRHITFAFAFALLCSAAAAPAVAEPRAVIELFTSQGCSSCPAADKVLGELAADPSLVTMSLAVDYWDYLGWKDTLALHGHSDRQRAYAAARGDREVYTPQVVVNGVLHVLGSDKTAIENAIAQTRRNPSVLSLPVTVSVADGKVTVNVPVAHGEFRSAEVWLCPISKKVSVQIGRGENHNQTLTYHNVVRRWIKLGDWNGQAQTFSVPVSDIPKGDYTL
;
A
#
# COMPACT_ATOMS: atom_id res chain seq x y z
N MET A 1 43.54 69.15 18.50
CA MET A 1 43.22 68.25 17.36
C MET A 1 42.95 66.89 17.93
N THR A 2 41.66 66.52 18.09
CA THR A 2 41.22 65.27 18.70
C THR A 2 40.60 64.34 17.59
N TYR A 3 41.31 63.27 17.27
CA TYR A 3 40.83 62.27 16.33
C TYR A 3 39.83 61.34 17.04
N ARG A 4 38.55 61.29 16.52
CA ARG A 4 37.51 60.30 16.92
C ARG A 4 37.64 59.07 16.02
N HIS A 5 38.01 57.96 16.61
CA HIS A 5 37.92 56.61 15.93
C HIS A 5 36.46 56.11 15.88
N ILE A 6 35.94 56.00 14.68
CA ILE A 6 34.62 55.35 14.42
C ILE A 6 34.89 53.88 14.17
N THR A 7 34.46 53.02 15.12
CA THR A 7 34.48 51.54 14.99
C THR A 7 33.21 51.11 14.30
N PHE A 8 33.34 50.58 13.08
CA PHE A 8 32.24 49.91 12.36
C PHE A 8 32.16 48.47 12.86
N ALA A 9 31.06 48.08 13.54
CA ALA A 9 30.74 46.74 13.88
C ALA A 9 29.98 46.08 12.69
N PHE A 10 30.63 45.14 12.02
CA PHE A 10 29.98 44.28 11.01
C PHE A 10 29.19 43.18 11.73
N ALA A 11 27.85 43.26 11.69
CA ALA A 11 26.97 42.18 12.13
C ALA A 11 26.87 41.15 11.01
N PHE A 12 27.46 39.97 11.20
CA PHE A 12 27.36 38.83 10.30
C PHE A 12 26.05 38.10 10.61
N ALA A 13 25.02 38.31 9.79
CA ALA A 13 23.77 37.58 9.89
C ALA A 13 23.97 36.15 9.30
N LEU A 14 24.02 35.11 10.16
CA LEU A 14 23.98 33.71 9.77
C LEU A 14 22.59 33.42 9.25
N LEU A 15 22.41 33.32 7.93
CA LEU A 15 21.21 32.72 7.33
C LEU A 15 21.28 31.21 7.53
N CYS A 16 20.57 30.70 8.53
CA CYS A 16 20.27 29.27 8.65
C CYS A 16 19.27 28.89 7.54
N SER A 17 19.75 28.32 6.44
CA SER A 17 18.91 27.69 5.44
C SER A 17 18.35 26.37 6.02
N ALA A 18 17.12 26.40 6.52
CA ALA A 18 16.40 25.23 6.86
C ALA A 18 16.11 24.47 5.53
N ALA A 19 16.81 23.36 5.30
CA ALA A 19 16.48 22.44 4.23
C ALA A 19 15.07 21.89 4.50
N ALA A 20 14.09 22.30 3.69
CA ALA A 20 12.75 21.71 3.74
C ALA A 20 12.88 20.23 3.33
N ALA A 21 12.54 19.32 4.25
CA ALA A 21 12.40 17.90 3.90
C ALA A 21 11.34 17.78 2.79
N PRO A 22 11.56 16.92 1.77
CA PRO A 22 10.56 16.71 0.73
C PRO A 22 9.26 16.24 1.38
N ALA A 23 8.20 17.01 1.19
CA ALA A 23 6.86 16.59 1.61
C ALA A 23 6.50 15.34 0.79
N VAL A 24 6.41 14.18 1.43
CA VAL A 24 5.87 12.98 0.81
C VAL A 24 4.39 13.28 0.56
N ALA A 25 4.00 13.37 -0.72
CA ALA A 25 2.62 13.60 -1.08
C ALA A 25 1.77 12.43 -0.56
N GLU A 26 0.66 12.74 0.12
CA GLU A 26 -0.28 11.72 0.56
C GLU A 26 -0.81 10.95 -0.67
N PRO A 27 -0.93 9.60 -0.58
CA PRO A 27 -1.46 8.83 -1.68
C PRO A 27 -2.90 9.24 -2.00
N ARG A 28 -3.23 9.30 -3.27
CA ARG A 28 -4.59 9.58 -3.74
C ARG A 28 -5.56 8.47 -3.33
N ALA A 29 -5.12 7.23 -3.37
CA ALA A 29 -5.88 6.07 -2.89
C ALA A 29 -4.99 4.86 -2.64
N VAL A 30 -5.52 3.92 -1.85
CA VAL A 30 -5.03 2.55 -1.70
C VAL A 30 -5.99 1.61 -2.43
N ILE A 31 -5.46 0.80 -3.34
CA ILE A 31 -6.20 -0.14 -4.21
C ILE A 31 -5.72 -1.55 -3.92
N GLU A 32 -6.60 -2.38 -3.40
CA GLU A 32 -6.33 -3.79 -3.10
C GLU A 32 -7.12 -4.68 -4.07
N LEU A 33 -6.44 -5.34 -5.01
CA LEU A 33 -7.05 -6.29 -5.94
C LEU A 33 -6.95 -7.70 -5.38
N PHE A 34 -8.09 -8.31 -5.09
CA PHE A 34 -8.22 -9.74 -4.80
C PHE A 34 -8.42 -10.49 -6.12
N THR A 35 -7.44 -11.31 -6.48
CA THR A 35 -7.32 -12.00 -7.77
C THR A 35 -6.91 -13.46 -7.58
N SER A 36 -6.92 -14.27 -8.63
CA SER A 36 -6.38 -15.63 -8.60
C SER A 36 -5.98 -16.11 -10.00
N GLN A 37 -4.89 -16.89 -10.05
CA GLN A 37 -4.47 -17.62 -11.24
C GLN A 37 -5.54 -18.61 -11.74
N GLY A 38 -6.38 -19.12 -10.84
CA GLY A 38 -7.48 -20.06 -11.17
C GLY A 38 -8.76 -19.40 -11.69
N CYS A 39 -8.85 -18.07 -11.67
CA CYS A 39 -10.08 -17.34 -12.01
C CYS A 39 -9.99 -16.80 -13.45
N SER A 40 -10.86 -17.23 -14.35
CA SER A 40 -10.83 -16.85 -15.79
C SER A 40 -11.17 -15.39 -16.07
N SER A 41 -11.90 -14.72 -15.19
CA SER A 41 -12.23 -13.29 -15.31
C SER A 41 -11.16 -12.36 -14.70
N CYS A 42 -10.18 -12.91 -13.95
CA CYS A 42 -9.17 -12.13 -13.25
C CYS A 42 -8.11 -11.47 -14.13
N PRO A 43 -7.65 -12.07 -15.26
CA PRO A 43 -6.58 -11.47 -16.07
C PRO A 43 -6.87 -10.04 -16.56
N ALA A 44 -8.15 -9.74 -16.83
CA ALA A 44 -8.54 -8.39 -17.21
C ALA A 44 -8.33 -7.36 -16.08
N ALA A 45 -8.62 -7.77 -14.83
CA ALA A 45 -8.41 -6.93 -13.66
C ALA A 45 -6.91 -6.77 -13.32
N ASP A 46 -6.11 -7.83 -13.47
CA ASP A 46 -4.66 -7.79 -13.27
C ASP A 46 -4.00 -6.79 -14.24
N LYS A 47 -4.52 -6.71 -15.49
CA LYS A 47 -4.08 -5.70 -16.46
C LYS A 47 -4.45 -4.28 -16.02
N VAL A 48 -5.69 -4.07 -15.55
CA VAL A 48 -6.15 -2.76 -15.04
C VAL A 48 -5.30 -2.34 -13.84
N LEU A 49 -5.01 -3.25 -12.90
CA LEU A 49 -4.11 -2.95 -11.78
C LEU A 49 -2.71 -2.56 -12.25
N GLY A 50 -2.19 -3.23 -13.29
CA GLY A 50 -0.90 -2.88 -13.88
C GLY A 50 -0.86 -1.47 -14.47
N GLU A 51 -1.98 -1.01 -15.07
CA GLU A 51 -2.11 0.38 -15.55
C GLU A 51 -2.18 1.37 -14.37
N LEU A 52 -2.93 1.05 -13.33
CA LEU A 52 -3.04 1.89 -12.12
C LEU A 52 -1.72 1.95 -11.34
N ALA A 53 -0.93 0.89 -11.35
CA ALA A 53 0.38 0.84 -10.69
C ALA A 53 1.42 1.79 -11.31
N ALA A 54 1.17 2.32 -12.50
CA ALA A 54 2.01 3.34 -13.13
C ALA A 54 1.76 4.76 -12.58
N ASP A 55 0.66 4.99 -11.85
CA ASP A 55 0.35 6.26 -11.21
C ASP A 55 1.01 6.30 -9.82
N PRO A 56 2.04 7.13 -9.59
CA PRO A 56 2.75 7.20 -8.32
C PRO A 56 1.91 7.77 -7.17
N SER A 57 0.75 8.37 -7.46
CA SER A 57 -0.19 8.83 -6.46
C SER A 57 -1.08 7.71 -5.90
N LEU A 58 -1.02 6.50 -6.48
CA LEU A 58 -1.79 5.35 -6.04
C LEU A 58 -0.89 4.33 -5.34
N VAL A 59 -1.35 3.79 -4.22
CA VAL A 59 -0.79 2.59 -3.61
C VAL A 59 -1.62 1.41 -4.10
N THR A 60 -1.05 0.59 -4.99
CA THR A 60 -1.74 -0.59 -5.54
C THR A 60 -1.13 -1.86 -5.01
N MET A 61 -1.97 -2.84 -4.68
CA MET A 61 -1.57 -4.16 -4.17
C MET A 61 -2.34 -5.27 -4.87
N SER A 62 -1.62 -6.27 -5.38
CA SER A 62 -2.20 -7.52 -5.87
C SER A 62 -2.17 -8.57 -4.76
N LEU A 63 -3.33 -9.08 -4.40
CA LEU A 63 -3.59 -10.01 -3.31
C LEU A 63 -4.20 -11.29 -3.86
N ALA A 64 -3.36 -12.25 -4.25
CA ALA A 64 -3.84 -13.53 -4.77
C ALA A 64 -4.47 -14.36 -3.64
N VAL A 65 -5.69 -14.83 -3.89
CA VAL A 65 -6.48 -15.66 -2.97
C VAL A 65 -6.36 -17.14 -3.28
N ASP A 66 -6.52 -18.00 -2.27
CA ASP A 66 -6.29 -19.44 -2.37
C ASP A 66 -7.57 -20.28 -2.60
N TYR A 67 -8.74 -19.68 -2.51
CA TYR A 67 -10.00 -20.45 -2.59
C TYR A 67 -10.38 -20.91 -4.00
N TRP A 68 -9.56 -20.65 -5.03
CA TRP A 68 -9.68 -21.21 -6.38
C TRP A 68 -8.79 -22.44 -6.61
N ASP A 69 -7.90 -22.79 -5.67
CA ASP A 69 -6.94 -23.89 -5.82
C ASP A 69 -7.59 -25.25 -6.04
N TYR A 70 -8.86 -25.42 -5.65
CA TYR A 70 -9.64 -26.65 -5.86
C TYR A 70 -9.89 -26.99 -7.34
N LEU A 71 -9.72 -26.03 -8.26
CA LEU A 71 -9.83 -26.25 -9.71
C LEU A 71 -8.61 -26.96 -10.32
N GLY A 72 -7.68 -27.45 -9.50
CA GLY A 72 -6.54 -28.26 -9.92
C GLY A 72 -5.29 -27.49 -10.30
N TRP A 73 -5.26 -26.18 -10.05
CA TRP A 73 -4.07 -25.33 -10.12
C TRP A 73 -3.87 -24.60 -8.79
N LYS A 74 -2.75 -24.86 -8.14
CA LYS A 74 -2.40 -24.13 -6.92
C LYS A 74 -1.78 -22.79 -7.31
N ASP A 75 -2.42 -21.69 -6.91
CA ASP A 75 -1.92 -20.34 -7.17
C ASP A 75 -0.59 -20.13 -6.43
N THR A 76 0.47 -19.86 -7.19
CA THR A 76 1.84 -19.74 -6.66
C THR A 76 2.10 -18.41 -5.92
N LEU A 77 1.17 -17.46 -6.02
CA LEU A 77 1.23 -16.15 -5.38
C LEU A 77 0.21 -16.02 -4.24
N ALA A 78 -0.70 -16.97 -4.09
CA ALA A 78 -1.74 -16.93 -3.09
C ALA A 78 -1.19 -17.06 -1.66
N LEU A 79 -1.76 -16.26 -0.78
CA LEU A 79 -1.59 -16.38 0.67
C LEU A 79 -2.97 -16.51 1.31
N HIS A 80 -3.15 -17.47 2.22
CA HIS A 80 -4.42 -17.66 2.94
C HIS A 80 -4.90 -16.38 3.64
N GLY A 81 -3.96 -15.59 4.19
CA GLY A 81 -4.26 -14.30 4.79
C GLY A 81 -4.88 -13.26 3.85
N HIS A 82 -4.71 -13.40 2.52
CA HIS A 82 -5.42 -12.54 1.57
C HIS A 82 -6.91 -12.87 1.52
N SER A 83 -7.25 -14.16 1.51
CA SER A 83 -8.64 -14.62 1.58
C SER A 83 -9.32 -14.20 2.89
N ASP A 84 -8.58 -14.24 4.01
CA ASP A 84 -9.09 -13.78 5.32
C ASP A 84 -9.29 -12.28 5.34
N ARG A 85 -8.34 -11.51 4.78
CA ARG A 85 -8.46 -10.04 4.66
C ARG A 85 -9.67 -9.64 3.82
N GLN A 86 -9.92 -10.33 2.71
CA GLN A 86 -11.09 -10.09 1.87
C GLN A 86 -12.39 -10.34 2.64
N ARG A 87 -12.48 -11.46 3.37
CA ARG A 87 -13.63 -11.78 4.23
C ARG A 87 -13.82 -10.76 5.36
N ALA A 88 -12.72 -10.29 5.95
CA ALA A 88 -12.77 -9.24 6.98
C ALA A 88 -13.35 -7.93 6.44
N TYR A 89 -13.00 -7.52 5.21
CA TYR A 89 -13.62 -6.37 4.55
C TYR A 89 -15.12 -6.57 4.33
N ALA A 90 -15.53 -7.73 3.82
CA ALA A 90 -16.95 -8.04 3.60
C ALA A 90 -17.74 -8.04 4.91
N ALA A 91 -17.16 -8.58 5.98
CA ALA A 91 -17.76 -8.57 7.32
C ALA A 91 -17.89 -7.14 7.88
N ALA A 92 -16.85 -6.30 7.73
CA ALA A 92 -16.86 -4.92 8.19
C ALA A 92 -17.89 -4.05 7.45
N ARG A 93 -18.10 -4.29 6.17
CA ARG A 93 -19.16 -3.65 5.37
C ARG A 93 -20.56 -4.19 5.67
N GLY A 94 -20.67 -5.43 6.15
CA GLY A 94 -21.95 -6.10 6.42
C GLY A 94 -22.65 -6.67 5.18
N ASP A 95 -22.01 -6.61 4.00
CA ASP A 95 -22.56 -7.10 2.73
C ASP A 95 -22.25 -8.59 2.48
N ARG A 96 -21.20 -9.13 3.10
CA ARG A 96 -20.69 -10.50 2.93
C ARG A 96 -20.26 -10.84 1.51
N GLU A 97 -20.10 -9.85 0.63
CA GLU A 97 -19.71 -10.05 -0.76
C GLU A 97 -18.22 -10.34 -0.89
N VAL A 98 -17.90 -11.57 -1.30
CA VAL A 98 -16.55 -12.09 -1.57
C VAL A 98 -16.55 -12.71 -2.95
N TYR A 99 -15.78 -12.15 -3.88
CA TYR A 99 -15.67 -12.61 -5.26
C TYR A 99 -14.31 -12.22 -5.86
N THR A 100 -13.96 -12.79 -7.00
CA THR A 100 -12.82 -12.35 -7.80
C THR A 100 -13.24 -12.11 -9.25
N PRO A 101 -12.64 -11.11 -9.92
CA PRO A 101 -11.70 -10.11 -9.37
C PRO A 101 -12.43 -9.00 -8.59
N GLN A 102 -12.05 -8.79 -7.34
CA GLN A 102 -12.62 -7.73 -6.50
C GLN A 102 -11.55 -6.70 -6.17
N VAL A 103 -11.83 -5.42 -6.42
CA VAL A 103 -11.01 -4.31 -5.91
C VAL A 103 -11.67 -3.74 -4.67
N VAL A 104 -10.89 -3.56 -3.60
CA VAL A 104 -11.27 -2.76 -2.44
C VAL A 104 -10.50 -1.44 -2.50
N VAL A 105 -11.23 -0.33 -2.43
CA VAL A 105 -10.70 1.04 -2.50
C VAL A 105 -10.70 1.65 -1.10
N ASN A 106 -9.53 2.05 -0.63
CA ASN A 106 -9.30 2.69 0.66
C ASN A 106 -9.88 1.91 1.86
N GLY A 107 -10.04 0.58 1.73
CA GLY A 107 -10.65 -0.27 2.76
C GLY A 107 -12.16 -0.09 2.94
N VAL A 108 -12.84 0.74 2.13
CA VAL A 108 -14.23 1.17 2.33
C VAL A 108 -15.18 0.62 1.29
N LEU A 109 -14.89 0.84 0.00
CA LEU A 109 -15.75 0.42 -1.10
C LEU A 109 -15.14 -0.73 -1.87
N HIS A 110 -15.97 -1.60 -2.42
CA HIS A 110 -15.54 -2.61 -3.36
C HIS A 110 -16.22 -2.45 -4.72
N VAL A 111 -15.51 -2.83 -5.77
CA VAL A 111 -16.00 -2.82 -7.15
C VAL A 111 -15.40 -3.98 -7.94
N LEU A 112 -15.96 -4.28 -9.11
CA LEU A 112 -15.40 -5.25 -10.04
C LEU A 112 -14.00 -4.79 -10.50
N GLY A 113 -12.98 -5.63 -10.30
CA GLY A 113 -11.59 -5.28 -10.54
C GLY A 113 -11.24 -4.95 -12.00
N SER A 114 -12.02 -5.44 -12.97
CA SER A 114 -11.85 -5.14 -14.39
C SER A 114 -12.52 -3.84 -14.85
N ASP A 115 -13.34 -3.21 -13.99
CA ASP A 115 -14.01 -1.94 -14.32
C ASP A 115 -13.21 -0.75 -13.80
N LYS A 116 -12.31 -0.23 -14.64
CA LYS A 116 -11.48 0.94 -14.33
C LYS A 116 -12.30 2.18 -13.98
N THR A 117 -13.44 2.38 -14.65
CA THR A 117 -14.33 3.52 -14.39
C THR A 117 -14.96 3.42 -13.00
N ALA A 118 -15.43 2.24 -12.62
CA ALA A 118 -15.95 2.01 -11.29
C ALA A 118 -14.88 2.21 -10.21
N ILE A 119 -13.63 1.80 -10.45
CA ILE A 119 -12.50 2.04 -9.54
C ILE A 119 -12.25 3.55 -9.36
N GLU A 120 -12.15 4.33 -10.44
CA GLU A 120 -11.96 5.78 -10.37
C GLU A 120 -13.12 6.50 -9.65
N ASN A 121 -14.35 6.06 -9.89
CA ASN A 121 -15.52 6.59 -9.18
C ASN A 121 -15.46 6.27 -7.68
N ALA A 122 -15.05 5.06 -7.30
CA ALA A 122 -14.89 4.67 -5.90
C ALA A 122 -13.75 5.47 -5.21
N ILE A 123 -12.64 5.76 -5.91
CA ILE A 123 -11.61 6.66 -5.42
C ILE A 123 -12.19 8.05 -5.14
N ALA A 124 -12.91 8.62 -6.11
CA ALA A 124 -13.52 9.95 -5.95
C ALA A 124 -14.55 9.99 -4.83
N GLN A 125 -15.32 8.93 -4.65
CA GLN A 125 -16.34 8.82 -3.59
C GLN A 125 -15.70 8.69 -2.21
N THR A 126 -14.73 7.80 -2.02
CA THR A 126 -14.09 7.56 -0.72
C THR A 126 -13.30 8.78 -0.24
N ARG A 127 -12.69 9.56 -1.14
CA ARG A 127 -11.98 10.80 -0.80
C ARG A 127 -12.87 11.92 -0.24
N ARG A 128 -14.18 11.84 -0.42
CA ARG A 128 -15.13 12.81 0.19
C ARG A 128 -15.28 12.60 1.68
N ASN A 129 -14.90 11.44 2.21
CA ASN A 129 -14.89 11.16 3.63
C ASN A 129 -13.54 11.57 4.23
N PRO A 130 -13.48 12.59 5.10
CA PRO A 130 -12.23 13.09 5.67
C PRO A 130 -11.56 12.09 6.63
N SER A 131 -12.27 11.04 7.06
CA SER A 131 -11.69 9.98 7.90
C SER A 131 -10.90 8.95 7.10
N VAL A 132 -11.08 8.91 5.76
CA VAL A 132 -10.35 7.98 4.88
C VAL A 132 -8.96 8.54 4.62
N LEU A 133 -7.92 7.70 4.83
CA LEU A 133 -6.51 8.07 4.72
C LEU A 133 -6.12 9.28 5.59
N SER A 134 -6.83 9.49 6.70
CA SER A 134 -6.63 10.65 7.59
C SER A 134 -5.37 10.59 8.44
N LEU A 135 -4.64 9.46 8.43
CA LEU A 135 -3.43 9.25 9.22
C LEU A 135 -2.21 9.23 8.29
N PRO A 136 -1.41 10.29 8.21
CA PRO A 136 -0.27 10.38 7.31
C PRO A 136 0.92 9.57 7.83
N VAL A 137 0.90 8.27 7.54
CA VAL A 137 2.00 7.35 7.85
C VAL A 137 3.18 7.62 6.93
N THR A 138 4.37 7.75 7.50
CA THR A 138 5.60 7.91 6.72
C THR A 138 6.51 6.70 6.85
N VAL A 139 7.16 6.32 5.76
CA VAL A 139 8.11 5.21 5.70
C VAL A 139 9.44 5.72 5.18
N SER A 140 10.51 5.31 5.81
CA SER A 140 11.87 5.60 5.35
C SER A 140 12.75 4.34 5.43
N VAL A 141 13.70 4.24 4.51
CA VAL A 141 14.73 3.19 4.54
C VAL A 141 16.08 3.88 4.60
N ALA A 142 16.76 3.75 5.73
CA ALA A 142 18.07 4.33 5.98
C ALA A 142 18.87 3.44 6.94
N ASP A 143 20.19 3.43 6.81
CA ASP A 143 21.11 2.72 7.71
C ASP A 143 20.75 1.25 7.93
N GLY A 144 20.27 0.58 6.87
CA GLY A 144 19.87 -0.83 6.92
C GLY A 144 18.60 -1.10 7.73
N LYS A 145 17.75 -0.08 7.96
CA LYS A 145 16.48 -0.20 8.69
C LYS A 145 15.32 0.39 7.89
N VAL A 146 14.17 -0.23 8.00
CA VAL A 146 12.88 0.36 7.64
C VAL A 146 12.31 1.00 8.89
N THR A 147 11.98 2.29 8.80
CA THR A 147 11.36 3.05 9.89
C THR A 147 9.99 3.54 9.44
N VAL A 148 8.97 3.27 10.25
CA VAL A 148 7.58 3.67 10.01
C VAL A 148 7.16 4.59 11.14
N ASN A 149 6.78 5.83 10.81
CA ASN A 149 6.25 6.78 11.78
C ASN A 149 4.74 6.91 11.59
N VAL A 150 4.01 6.66 12.66
CA VAL A 150 2.56 6.81 12.74
C VAL A 150 2.28 7.99 13.68
N PRO A 151 1.61 9.06 13.22
CA PRO A 151 1.35 10.24 14.05
C PRO A 151 0.25 9.98 15.10
N VAL A 152 -0.03 10.99 15.92
CA VAL A 152 -1.17 10.98 16.83
C VAL A 152 -2.48 11.02 16.04
N ALA A 153 -3.48 10.29 16.52
CA ALA A 153 -4.81 10.33 15.91
C ALA A 153 -5.54 11.66 16.19
N HIS A 154 -6.12 12.21 15.14
CA HIS A 154 -7.07 13.34 15.23
C HIS A 154 -8.45 12.82 14.81
N GLY A 155 -9.20 12.16 15.71
CA GLY A 155 -10.48 11.58 15.35
C GLY A 155 -10.91 10.43 16.25
N GLU A 156 -11.80 9.58 15.74
CA GLU A 156 -12.40 8.47 16.49
C GLU A 156 -11.50 7.23 16.56
N PHE A 157 -10.60 7.04 15.59
CA PHE A 157 -9.66 5.90 15.59
C PHE A 157 -8.68 6.00 16.75
N ARG A 158 -8.66 4.98 17.59
CA ARG A 158 -7.82 4.92 18.80
C ARG A 158 -6.84 3.78 18.82
N SER A 159 -6.95 2.83 17.90
CA SER A 159 -6.04 1.70 17.81
C SER A 159 -6.04 1.11 16.40
N ALA A 160 -4.89 0.59 15.98
CA ALA A 160 -4.73 -0.14 14.74
C ALA A 160 -3.50 -1.06 14.82
N GLU A 161 -3.43 -2.04 13.95
CA GLU A 161 -2.22 -2.80 13.72
C GLU A 161 -1.40 -2.17 12.59
N VAL A 162 -0.09 -2.13 12.75
CA VAL A 162 0.84 -1.63 11.74
C VAL A 162 1.55 -2.81 11.09
N TRP A 163 1.43 -2.88 9.77
CA TRP A 163 1.97 -3.98 8.96
C TRP A 163 2.93 -3.47 7.89
N LEU A 164 4.02 -4.19 7.68
CA LEU A 164 4.92 -4.00 6.54
C LEU A 164 4.64 -5.09 5.51
N CYS A 165 4.44 -4.67 4.26
CA CYS A 165 4.09 -5.56 3.16
C CYS A 165 5.16 -5.46 2.06
N PRO A 166 6.18 -6.35 2.03
CA PRO A 166 7.10 -6.45 0.90
C PRO A 166 6.34 -6.83 -0.38
N ILE A 167 6.61 -6.12 -1.48
CA ILE A 167 5.94 -6.34 -2.75
C ILE A 167 6.93 -6.68 -3.87
N SER A 168 6.55 -7.59 -4.77
CA SER A 168 7.21 -7.76 -6.07
C SER A 168 6.56 -6.84 -7.09
N LYS A 169 7.34 -5.93 -7.69
CA LYS A 169 6.79 -4.95 -8.64
C LYS A 169 6.12 -5.59 -9.85
N LYS A 170 6.69 -6.69 -10.33
CA LYS A 170 6.18 -7.42 -11.50
C LYS A 170 6.54 -8.89 -11.40
N VAL A 171 5.55 -9.77 -11.55
CA VAL A 171 5.73 -11.23 -11.56
C VAL A 171 4.95 -11.79 -12.74
N SER A 172 5.60 -12.62 -13.58
CA SER A 172 4.92 -13.37 -14.64
C SER A 172 4.90 -14.84 -14.30
N VAL A 173 3.74 -15.48 -14.46
CA VAL A 173 3.53 -16.90 -14.15
C VAL A 173 2.91 -17.58 -15.35
N GLN A 174 3.52 -18.69 -15.78
CA GLN A 174 2.91 -19.59 -16.77
C GLN A 174 1.95 -20.54 -16.07
N ILE A 175 0.67 -20.50 -16.45
CA ILE A 175 -0.38 -21.30 -15.81
C ILE A 175 -0.42 -22.69 -16.46
N GLY A 176 -0.18 -23.73 -15.66
CA GLY A 176 -0.10 -25.10 -16.15
C GLY A 176 -1.43 -25.85 -16.14
N ARG A 177 -2.46 -25.40 -15.43
CA ARG A 177 -3.78 -26.05 -15.31
C ARG A 177 -4.88 -25.05 -14.98
N GLY A 178 -6.13 -25.50 -14.97
CA GLY A 178 -7.30 -24.69 -14.62
C GLY A 178 -7.79 -23.84 -15.80
N GLU A 179 -8.65 -22.87 -15.50
CA GLU A 179 -9.34 -22.05 -16.52
C GLU A 179 -8.40 -21.19 -17.35
N ASN A 180 -7.25 -20.78 -16.80
CA ASN A 180 -6.24 -19.98 -17.48
C ASN A 180 -5.08 -20.83 -18.03
N HIS A 181 -5.29 -22.14 -18.23
CA HIS A 181 -4.28 -23.06 -18.74
C HIS A 181 -3.59 -22.54 -20.03
N ASN A 182 -2.27 -22.71 -20.13
CA ASN A 182 -1.41 -22.25 -21.23
C ASN A 182 -1.28 -20.73 -21.38
N GLN A 183 -1.82 -19.93 -20.47
CA GLN A 183 -1.60 -18.49 -20.46
C GLN A 183 -0.37 -18.14 -19.62
N THR A 184 0.35 -17.09 -20.00
CA THR A 184 1.32 -16.43 -19.14
C THR A 184 0.70 -15.15 -18.63
N LEU A 185 0.40 -15.10 -17.32
CA LEU A 185 -0.23 -13.97 -16.66
C LEU A 185 0.82 -13.11 -15.96
N THR A 186 0.64 -11.80 -16.03
CA THR A 186 1.55 -10.83 -15.40
C THR A 186 0.82 -10.05 -14.31
N TYR A 187 1.39 -10.07 -13.12
CA TYR A 187 0.89 -9.41 -11.92
C TYR A 187 1.79 -8.24 -11.55
N HIS A 188 1.21 -7.19 -10.98
CA HIS A 188 1.93 -5.99 -10.56
C HIS A 188 1.72 -5.73 -9.08
N ASN A 189 2.77 -5.25 -8.39
CA ASN A 189 2.75 -4.94 -6.96
C ASN A 189 2.18 -6.07 -6.09
N VAL A 190 2.70 -7.29 -6.32
CA VAL A 190 2.25 -8.51 -5.65
C VAL A 190 2.72 -8.50 -4.20
N VAL A 191 1.79 -8.54 -3.25
CA VAL A 191 2.12 -8.68 -1.83
C VAL A 191 2.67 -10.07 -1.57
N ARG A 192 3.89 -10.14 -1.06
CA ARG A 192 4.60 -11.41 -0.83
C ARG A 192 4.52 -11.88 0.61
N ARG A 193 4.27 -10.96 1.52
CA ARG A 193 4.25 -11.25 2.95
C ARG A 193 3.57 -10.13 3.72
N TRP A 194 3.06 -10.48 4.91
CA TRP A 194 2.56 -9.56 5.91
C TRP A 194 3.44 -9.68 7.16
N ILE A 195 4.11 -8.59 7.55
CA ILE A 195 4.98 -8.54 8.72
C ILE A 195 4.37 -7.56 9.70
N LYS A 196 3.84 -8.05 10.82
CA LYS A 196 3.29 -7.19 11.88
C LYS A 196 4.45 -6.46 12.58
N LEU A 197 4.42 -5.13 12.55
CA LEU A 197 5.39 -4.28 13.24
C LEU A 197 4.97 -4.02 14.68
N GLY A 198 3.67 -3.98 14.94
CA GLY A 198 3.12 -3.79 16.28
C GLY A 198 1.70 -3.25 16.27
N ASP A 199 1.23 -2.92 17.47
CA ASP A 199 -0.07 -2.30 17.70
C ASP A 199 0.12 -0.80 17.97
N TRP A 200 -0.65 0.04 17.28
CA TRP A 200 -0.70 1.48 17.49
C TRP A 200 -1.93 1.84 18.35
N ASN A 201 -1.74 2.72 19.33
CA ASN A 201 -2.72 3.04 20.37
C ASN A 201 -3.28 4.47 20.28
N GLY A 202 -3.19 5.11 19.13
CA GLY A 202 -3.66 6.47 18.92
C GLY A 202 -2.62 7.57 19.25
N GLN A 203 -1.48 7.22 19.84
CA GLN A 203 -0.38 8.16 20.12
C GLN A 203 0.67 8.12 19.01
N ALA A 204 1.47 9.17 18.87
CA ALA A 204 2.59 9.16 17.94
C ALA A 204 3.54 8.01 18.30
N GLN A 205 3.84 7.15 17.33
CA GLN A 205 4.66 5.97 17.53
C GLN A 205 5.57 5.71 16.33
N THR A 206 6.77 5.23 16.61
CA THR A 206 7.74 4.82 15.58
C THR A 206 7.98 3.33 15.69
N PHE A 207 7.86 2.63 14.57
CA PHE A 207 8.23 1.22 14.41
C PHE A 207 9.49 1.13 13.57
N SER A 208 10.37 0.20 13.89
CA SER A 208 11.60 0.00 13.13
C SER A 208 11.92 -1.49 13.03
N VAL A 209 12.30 -1.92 11.83
CA VAL A 209 12.73 -3.29 11.56
C VAL A 209 14.03 -3.26 10.74
N PRO A 210 15.08 -4.02 11.12
CA PRO A 210 16.25 -4.19 10.30
C PRO A 210 15.89 -4.79 8.94
N VAL A 211 16.48 -4.28 7.86
CA VAL A 211 16.27 -4.85 6.51
C VAL A 211 16.72 -6.32 6.47
N SER A 212 17.73 -6.69 7.28
CA SER A 212 18.19 -8.07 7.42
C SER A 212 17.13 -9.04 7.95
N ASP A 213 16.18 -8.54 8.74
CA ASP A 213 15.11 -9.34 9.36
C ASP A 213 13.90 -9.51 8.45
N ILE A 214 13.87 -8.75 7.35
CA ILE A 214 12.90 -8.92 6.29
C ILE A 214 13.37 -10.09 5.42
N PRO A 215 12.59 -11.18 5.32
CA PRO A 215 13.01 -12.34 4.55
C PRO A 215 13.40 -11.97 3.13
N LYS A 216 14.54 -12.47 2.66
CA LYS A 216 15.03 -12.22 1.31
C LYS A 216 14.03 -12.73 0.27
N GLY A 217 13.82 -11.96 -0.79
CA GLY A 217 12.94 -12.28 -1.89
C GLY A 217 13.09 -11.27 -3.02
N ASP A 218 12.48 -11.56 -4.15
CA ASP A 218 12.40 -10.63 -5.29
C ASP A 218 11.26 -9.63 -5.04
N TYR A 219 11.51 -8.66 -4.14
CA TYR A 219 10.55 -7.62 -3.81
C TYR A 219 11.25 -6.28 -3.49
N THR A 220 10.48 -5.20 -3.59
CA THR A 220 10.84 -3.84 -3.17
C THR A 220 10.13 -3.52 -1.83
N LEU A 221 10.79 -2.75 -1.01
CA LEU A 221 10.23 -2.15 0.20
C LEU A 221 9.70 -0.75 -0.10
#